data_c07f76092bdb98ccb2e2ecb4a44c28cc
#
_entry.id   c07f76092bdb98ccb2e2ecb4a44c28cc
#
_cell.length_a   1.000
_cell.length_b   1.000
_cell.length_c   1.000
_cell.angle_alpha   90.00
_cell.angle_beta   90.00
_cell.angle_gamma   90.00
#
_symmetry.space_group_name_H-M   'P 1'
#
loop_
_entity.id
_entity.type
_entity.pdbx_description
1 polymer ?
#
loop_
_entity_poly.entity_id
_entity_poly.type
_entity_poly.pdbx_seq_one_letter_code
_entity_poly.pdbx_strand_id
1 'polypeptide(L)'
;MRQEWFDRARFGMFVHFGLYSGAARHEWVQNYERLTDEDYRQYFEHFDPDLFDAAALARTAKETGMGYVVLTTKHHDGFCLWGSKLTDYTSVANTGRDLVREYVEALRAEGLKVGL
;
A
#
# COMPACT_ATOMS: atom_id res chain seq x y z
N MET A 1 -15.65 16.73 17.05
CA MET A 1 -16.16 15.34 17.00
C MET A 1 -14.99 14.41 17.31
N ARG A 2 -15.02 13.75 18.44
CA ARG A 2 -14.02 12.74 18.76
C ARG A 2 -14.21 11.53 17.85
N GLN A 3 -13.13 10.89 17.49
CA GLN A 3 -13.13 9.72 16.62
C GLN A 3 -13.51 8.46 17.40
N GLU A 4 -14.74 8.43 17.92
CA GLU A 4 -15.25 7.33 18.76
C GLU A 4 -15.09 5.96 18.11
N TRP A 5 -15.16 5.90 16.78
CA TRP A 5 -14.94 4.65 16.06
C TRP A 5 -13.52 4.12 16.27
N PHE A 6 -12.50 5.01 16.28
CA PHE A 6 -11.11 4.65 16.48
C PHE A 6 -10.86 4.17 17.92
N ASP A 7 -11.43 4.89 18.90
CA ASP A 7 -11.36 4.49 20.32
C ASP A 7 -11.99 3.12 20.55
N ARG A 8 -13.01 2.75 19.76
CA ARG A 8 -13.67 1.43 19.84
C ARG A 8 -12.98 0.35 19.05
N ALA A 9 -12.39 0.68 17.91
CA ALA A 9 -11.74 -0.28 17.01
C ALA A 9 -10.51 -0.92 17.65
N ARG A 10 -9.68 -0.15 18.35
CA ARG A 10 -8.50 -0.55 19.13
C ARG A 10 -7.48 -1.45 18.43
N PHE A 11 -7.88 -2.24 17.46
CA PHE A 11 -7.07 -3.19 16.72
C PHE A 11 -7.20 -2.95 15.22
N GLY A 12 -6.08 -2.74 14.57
CA GLY A 12 -5.97 -2.50 13.14
C GLY A 12 -4.62 -2.93 12.62
N MET A 13 -4.42 -2.80 11.31
CA MET A 13 -3.20 -3.20 10.63
C MET A 13 -2.63 -2.04 9.84
N PHE A 14 -1.31 -1.88 9.87
CA PHE A 14 -0.55 -1.09 8.91
C PHE A 14 0.05 -2.00 7.85
N VAL A 15 -0.09 -1.63 6.59
CA VAL A 15 0.48 -2.35 5.45
C VAL A 15 1.46 -1.44 4.74
N HIS A 16 2.72 -1.87 4.68
CA HIS A 16 3.74 -1.28 3.84
C HIS A 16 3.89 -2.16 2.59
N PHE A 17 3.48 -1.63 1.45
CA PHE A 17 3.61 -2.29 0.16
C PHE A 17 4.01 -1.26 -0.92
N GLY A 18 5.00 -1.59 -1.71
CA GLY A 18 5.54 -0.70 -2.74
C GLY A 18 6.75 -1.32 -3.44
N LEU A 19 7.54 -0.51 -4.11
CA LEU A 19 8.76 -0.98 -4.81
C LEU A 19 9.72 -1.70 -3.87
N TYR A 20 9.85 -1.23 -2.65
CA TYR A 20 10.69 -1.84 -1.61
C TYR A 20 10.28 -3.28 -1.25
N SER A 21 9.05 -3.69 -1.56
CA SER A 21 8.63 -5.08 -1.41
C SER A 21 9.43 -6.02 -2.31
N GLY A 22 9.82 -5.56 -3.50
CA GLY A 22 10.70 -6.29 -4.40
C GLY A 22 12.12 -6.47 -3.87
N ALA A 23 12.61 -5.50 -3.10
CA ALA A 23 13.91 -5.59 -2.42
C ALA A 23 13.90 -6.58 -1.26
N ALA A 24 12.72 -6.83 -0.67
CA ALA A 24 12.47 -7.75 0.45
C ALA A 24 13.37 -7.51 1.69
N ARG A 25 13.80 -6.27 1.91
CA ARG A 25 14.64 -5.91 3.06
C ARG A 25 13.96 -4.97 4.06
N HIS A 26 13.28 -3.94 3.64
CA HIS A 26 12.31 -3.09 4.36
C HIS A 26 11.96 -1.84 3.53
N GLU A 27 11.00 -1.04 3.97
CA GLU A 27 10.50 0.14 3.27
C GLU A 27 11.51 1.29 3.15
N TRP A 28 12.55 1.32 3.97
CA TRP A 28 13.62 2.32 3.96
C TRP A 28 14.85 1.89 3.16
N VAL A 29 14.80 0.80 2.41
CA VAL A 29 15.96 0.20 1.73
C VAL A 29 16.72 1.20 0.86
N GLN A 30 16.04 2.04 0.09
CA GLN A 30 16.69 3.04 -0.76
C GLN A 30 17.56 4.01 0.06
N ASN A 31 17.01 4.49 1.18
CA ASN A 31 17.71 5.43 2.06
C ASN A 31 18.87 4.77 2.81
N TYR A 32 18.63 3.64 3.46
CA TYR A 32 19.64 2.98 4.28
C TYR A 32 20.79 2.40 3.49
N GLU A 33 20.52 1.87 2.31
CA GLU A 33 21.57 1.37 1.41
C GLU A 33 22.15 2.46 0.50
N ARG A 34 21.65 3.71 0.64
CA ARG A 34 22.09 4.87 -0.14
C ARG A 34 22.03 4.62 -1.65
N LEU A 35 20.98 3.93 -2.09
CA LEU A 35 20.74 3.67 -3.50
C LEU A 35 20.37 4.96 -4.22
N THR A 36 21.03 5.21 -5.34
CA THR A 36 20.64 6.31 -6.23
C THR A 36 19.28 6.01 -6.85
N ASP A 37 18.63 7.03 -7.41
CA ASP A 37 17.35 6.84 -8.11
C ASP A 37 17.54 5.90 -9.33
N GLU A 38 18.71 5.94 -9.97
CA GLU A 38 19.08 5.07 -11.08
C GLU A 38 19.18 3.60 -10.62
N ASP A 39 19.91 3.33 -9.53
CA ASP A 39 20.04 1.98 -8.97
C ASP A 39 18.70 1.43 -8.47
N TYR A 40 17.86 2.30 -7.88
CA TYR A 40 16.56 1.92 -7.35
C TYR A 40 15.51 1.67 -8.46
N ARG A 41 15.72 2.23 -9.65
CA ARG A 41 14.81 2.14 -10.79
C ARG A 41 14.50 0.70 -11.22
N GLN A 42 15.41 -0.22 -11.00
CA GLN A 42 15.17 -1.65 -11.26
C GLN A 42 13.92 -2.19 -10.57
N TYR A 43 13.61 -1.70 -9.34
CA TYR A 43 12.42 -2.13 -8.62
C TYR A 43 11.13 -1.59 -9.25
N PHE A 44 11.19 -0.43 -9.91
CA PHE A 44 10.08 0.08 -10.69
C PHE A 44 9.91 -0.71 -12.00
N GLU A 45 10.99 -0.98 -12.71
CA GLU A 45 10.95 -1.70 -13.99
C GLU A 45 10.45 -3.15 -13.85
N HIS A 46 10.74 -3.77 -12.71
CA HIS A 46 10.34 -5.15 -12.42
C HIS A 46 9.17 -5.23 -11.42
N PHE A 47 8.51 -4.12 -11.14
CA PHE A 47 7.38 -4.12 -10.21
C PHE A 47 6.20 -4.91 -10.79
N ASP A 48 5.92 -6.04 -10.16
CA ASP A 48 4.82 -6.93 -10.54
C ASP A 48 4.00 -7.29 -9.30
N PRO A 49 2.86 -6.62 -9.07
CA PRO A 49 2.00 -6.89 -7.93
C PRO A 49 1.00 -8.02 -8.19
N ASP A 50 1.41 -9.09 -8.88
CA ASP A 50 0.57 -10.23 -9.27
C ASP A 50 -0.07 -10.93 -8.08
N LEU A 51 0.63 -10.99 -6.95
CA LEU A 51 0.13 -11.59 -5.70
C LEU A 51 -0.56 -10.59 -4.76
N PHE A 52 -0.68 -9.31 -5.13
CA PHE A 52 -1.42 -8.35 -4.34
C PHE A 52 -2.93 -8.64 -4.45
N ASP A 53 -3.48 -9.27 -3.41
CA ASP A 53 -4.90 -9.60 -3.28
C ASP A 53 -5.54 -8.78 -2.16
N ALA A 54 -6.13 -7.66 -2.54
CA ALA A 54 -6.79 -6.75 -1.61
C ALA A 54 -8.01 -7.41 -0.93
N ALA A 55 -8.72 -8.31 -1.64
CA ALA A 55 -9.87 -9.00 -1.08
C ALA A 55 -9.45 -10.00 -0.01
N ALA A 56 -8.39 -10.76 -0.25
CA ALA A 56 -7.84 -11.68 0.77
C ALA A 56 -7.33 -10.91 2.00
N LEU A 57 -6.66 -9.79 1.79
CA LEU A 57 -6.20 -8.90 2.86
C LEU A 57 -7.38 -8.41 3.72
N ALA A 58 -8.43 -7.91 3.08
CA ALA A 58 -9.62 -7.42 3.77
C ALA A 58 -10.34 -8.50 4.55
N ARG A 59 -10.53 -9.70 3.97
CA ARG A 59 -11.12 -10.84 4.68
C ARG A 59 -10.30 -11.24 5.90
N THR A 60 -8.99 -11.37 5.76
CA THR A 60 -8.09 -11.71 6.87
C THR A 60 -8.19 -10.68 8.00
N ALA A 61 -8.16 -9.39 7.66
CA ALA A 61 -8.33 -8.33 8.66
C ALA A 61 -9.68 -8.44 9.39
N LYS A 62 -10.76 -8.71 8.65
CA LYS A 62 -12.10 -8.89 9.22
C LYS A 62 -12.19 -10.11 10.14
N GLU A 63 -11.72 -11.25 9.68
CA GLU A 63 -11.77 -12.52 10.41
C GLU A 63 -10.94 -12.49 11.70
N THR A 64 -9.87 -11.72 11.73
CA THR A 64 -9.02 -11.53 12.91
C THR A 64 -9.50 -10.44 13.86
N GLY A 65 -10.64 -9.81 13.58
CA GLY A 65 -11.26 -8.83 14.46
C GLY A 65 -10.72 -7.40 14.34
N MET A 66 -9.99 -7.09 13.26
CA MET A 66 -9.52 -5.73 13.01
C MET A 66 -10.67 -4.82 12.60
N GLY A 67 -10.62 -3.56 13.06
CA GLY A 67 -11.62 -2.54 12.74
C GLY A 67 -11.21 -1.61 11.60
N TYR A 68 -9.92 -1.58 11.28
CA TYR A 68 -9.34 -0.72 10.23
C TYR A 68 -8.04 -1.28 9.69
N VAL A 69 -7.70 -0.86 8.48
CA VAL A 69 -6.39 -1.10 7.87
C VAL A 69 -5.87 0.21 7.28
N VAL A 70 -4.57 0.44 7.38
CA VAL A 70 -3.89 1.61 6.83
C VAL A 70 -2.85 1.14 5.82
N LEU A 71 -2.93 1.65 4.58
CA LEU A 71 -1.95 1.37 3.53
C LEU A 71 -1.04 2.57 3.31
N THR A 72 0.25 2.35 3.26
CA THR A 72 1.19 3.37 2.76
C THR A 72 1.05 3.51 1.25
N THR A 73 0.21 4.44 0.81
CA THR A 73 -0.08 4.64 -0.62
C THR A 73 1.09 5.23 -1.40
N LYS A 74 1.95 5.96 -0.70
CA LYS A 74 3.21 6.53 -1.19
C LYS A 74 4.19 6.58 -0.04
N HIS A 75 5.41 6.11 -0.24
CA HIS A 75 6.49 6.20 0.75
C HIS A 75 7.54 7.24 0.34
N HIS A 76 8.68 7.31 1.05
CA HIS A 76 9.75 8.27 0.77
C HIS A 76 10.37 8.13 -0.63
N ASP A 77 10.29 6.96 -1.25
CA ASP A 77 10.77 6.70 -2.61
C ASP A 77 9.94 7.39 -3.70
N GLY A 78 8.79 7.94 -3.35
CA GLY A 78 7.94 8.72 -4.25
C GLY A 78 7.05 7.91 -5.17
N PHE A 79 7.12 6.58 -5.14
CA PHE A 79 6.25 5.73 -5.95
C PHE A 79 4.80 5.74 -5.44
N CYS A 80 3.86 5.99 -6.35
CA CYS A 80 2.44 6.08 -6.04
C CYS A 80 1.72 4.78 -6.40
N LEU A 81 0.99 4.19 -5.45
CA LEU A 81 0.17 3.00 -5.70
C LEU A 81 -1.16 3.31 -6.42
N TRP A 82 -1.35 4.53 -6.91
CA TRP A 82 -2.51 5.00 -7.67
C TRP A 82 -2.09 5.80 -8.90
N GLY A 83 -3.02 6.06 -9.81
CA GLY A 83 -2.77 6.93 -10.96
C GLY A 83 -2.72 8.40 -10.56
N SER A 84 -1.54 9.02 -10.64
CA SER A 84 -1.34 10.45 -10.39
C SER A 84 -1.31 11.23 -11.71
N LYS A 85 -1.83 12.47 -11.69
CA LYS A 85 -1.69 13.42 -12.81
C LYS A 85 -0.40 14.24 -12.74
N LEU A 86 0.38 14.07 -11.67
CA LEU A 86 1.58 14.86 -11.39
C LEU A 86 2.88 14.12 -11.70
N THR A 87 2.80 12.80 -11.91
CA THR A 87 3.96 11.96 -12.17
C THR A 87 3.54 10.64 -12.82
N ASP A 88 4.42 10.07 -13.64
CA ASP A 88 4.27 8.73 -14.21
C ASP A 88 4.90 7.63 -13.32
N TYR A 89 5.48 8.02 -12.18
CA TYR A 89 6.05 7.08 -11.21
C TYR A 89 4.94 6.46 -10.36
N THR A 90 4.11 5.65 -11.01
CA THR A 90 2.86 5.11 -10.45
C THR A 90 2.64 3.66 -10.84
N SER A 91 1.87 2.93 -10.01
CA SER A 91 1.47 1.56 -10.31
C SER A 91 0.61 1.48 -11.58
N VAL A 92 -0.24 2.49 -11.82
CA VAL A 92 -1.10 2.53 -13.01
C VAL A 92 -0.28 2.68 -14.29
N ALA A 93 0.72 3.57 -14.31
CA ALA A 93 1.58 3.75 -15.48
C ALA A 93 2.41 2.50 -15.78
N ASN A 94 2.84 1.79 -14.74
CA ASN A 94 3.69 0.60 -14.86
C ASN A 94 2.89 -0.67 -15.17
N THR A 95 1.80 -0.93 -14.44
CA THR A 95 1.09 -2.22 -14.46
C THR A 95 -0.35 -2.12 -14.94
N GLY A 96 -0.88 -0.91 -15.12
CA GLY A 96 -2.30 -0.67 -15.41
C GLY A 96 -3.22 -0.81 -14.20
N ARG A 97 -2.70 -1.15 -13.01
CA ARG A 97 -3.48 -1.38 -11.79
C ARG A 97 -3.44 -0.19 -10.84
N ASP A 98 -4.62 0.22 -10.37
CA ASP A 98 -4.77 1.17 -9.27
C ASP A 98 -4.94 0.38 -7.96
N LEU A 99 -3.82 0.11 -7.31
CA LEU A 99 -3.77 -0.72 -6.10
C LEU A 99 -4.48 -0.04 -4.91
N VAL A 100 -4.50 1.28 -4.87
CA VAL A 100 -5.25 2.03 -3.84
C VAL A 100 -6.75 1.84 -4.03
N ARG A 101 -7.23 1.91 -5.27
CA ARG A 101 -8.64 1.66 -5.57
C ARG A 101 -9.05 0.24 -5.17
N GLU A 102 -8.30 -0.77 -5.61
CA GLU A 102 -8.55 -2.17 -5.27
C GLU A 102 -8.62 -2.37 -3.74
N TYR A 103 -7.67 -1.79 -3.02
CA TYR A 103 -7.60 -1.84 -1.57
C TYR A 103 -8.82 -1.18 -0.90
N VAL A 104 -9.18 0.03 -1.31
CA VAL A 104 -10.31 0.77 -0.74
C VAL A 104 -11.64 0.04 -0.97
N GLU A 105 -11.85 -0.47 -2.18
CA GLU A 105 -13.07 -1.20 -2.54
C GLU A 105 -13.19 -2.50 -1.72
N ALA A 106 -12.11 -3.26 -1.57
CA ALA A 106 -12.08 -4.49 -0.80
C ALA A 106 -12.39 -4.27 0.70
N LEU A 107 -11.75 -3.28 1.32
CA LEU A 107 -12.02 -2.99 2.74
C LEU A 107 -13.44 -2.50 2.98
N ARG A 108 -13.97 -1.68 2.08
CA ARG A 108 -15.36 -1.20 2.18
C ARG A 108 -16.37 -2.35 2.02
N ALA A 109 -16.10 -3.32 1.17
CA ALA A 109 -16.92 -4.50 1.01
C ALA A 109 -17.02 -5.33 2.30
N GLU A 110 -15.94 -5.37 3.09
CA GLU A 110 -15.91 -6.05 4.39
C GLU A 110 -16.37 -5.16 5.57
N GLY A 111 -16.75 -3.90 5.30
CA GLY A 111 -17.20 -2.95 6.33
C GLY A 111 -16.08 -2.43 7.22
N LEU A 112 -14.82 -2.55 6.79
CA LEU A 112 -13.66 -2.04 7.51
C LEU A 112 -13.43 -0.56 7.23
N LYS A 113 -12.82 0.13 8.20
CA LYS A 113 -12.36 1.50 8.01
C LYS A 113 -11.05 1.52 7.22
N VAL A 114 -10.94 2.50 6.32
CA VAL A 114 -9.81 2.67 5.41
C VAL A 114 -8.94 3.81 5.90
N GLY A 115 -7.64 3.54 6.06
CA GLY A 115 -6.58 4.53 6.24
C GLY A 115 -5.64 4.56 5.02
N LEU A 116 -5.11 5.74 4.71
CA LEU A 116 -4.17 5.99 3.62
C LEU A 116 -3.02 6.87 4.11
#